data_40f6de01afe028769f8a477f7e172a48
#
_entry.id   40f6de01afe028769f8a477f7e172a48
#
_cell.length_a   1.000
_cell.length_b   1.000
_cell.length_c   1.000
_cell.angle_alpha   90.00
_cell.angle_beta   90.00
_cell.angle_gamma   90.00
#
_symmetry.space_group_name_H-M   'P 1'
#
loop_
_entity.id
_entity.type
_entity.pdbx_description
1 polymer ?
#
loop_
_entity_poly.entity_id
_entity_poly.type
_entity_poly.pdbx_seq_one_letter_code
_entity_poly.pdbx_strand_id
1 'polypeptide(L)'
;LTIKRILFGSLITLLLSINQGAIAVEKEYALKAGFLFNFARYGEWNNQANTASSFTLCSPDNSFISVSRSILKGRKVNNLPIENVEVSLTETNLAQCNILFITTDTLESWQQLNNKYLADVMIVGETDNFIEQGGHIRFFLSGGKIRFEVSPDKLKLSGITMSSKVLRLGRVV
;
A
#
# COMPACT_ATOMS: atom_id res chain seq x y z
N LEU A 1 -26.29 -45.42 -11.09
CA LEU A 1 -26.43 -44.11 -11.75
C LEU A 1 -26.45 -42.93 -10.79
N THR A 2 -26.89 -43.12 -9.53
CA THR A 2 -27.09 -42.05 -8.52
C THR A 2 -25.78 -41.58 -7.86
N ILE A 3 -24.80 -42.46 -7.69
CA ILE A 3 -23.52 -42.16 -7.02
C ILE A 3 -22.63 -41.26 -7.90
N LYS A 4 -22.62 -41.43 -9.24
CA LYS A 4 -21.86 -40.56 -10.14
C LYS A 4 -22.37 -39.12 -10.19
N ARG A 5 -23.67 -38.89 -9.99
CA ARG A 5 -24.27 -37.54 -9.98
C ARG A 5 -23.96 -36.78 -8.68
N ILE A 6 -23.84 -37.48 -7.55
CA ILE A 6 -23.48 -36.86 -6.24
C ILE A 6 -22.00 -36.41 -6.26
N LEU A 7 -21.09 -37.22 -6.81
CA LEU A 7 -19.67 -36.88 -6.91
C LEU A 7 -19.42 -35.68 -7.86
N PHE A 8 -20.21 -35.55 -8.93
CA PHE A 8 -20.06 -34.43 -9.87
C PHE A 8 -20.58 -33.12 -9.27
N GLY A 9 -21.67 -33.16 -8.48
CA GLY A 9 -22.21 -32.01 -7.77
C GLY A 9 -21.27 -31.48 -6.66
N SER A 10 -20.59 -32.39 -5.93
CA SER A 10 -19.64 -32.03 -4.88
C SER A 10 -18.35 -31.38 -5.44
N LEU A 11 -17.90 -31.79 -6.61
CA LEU A 11 -16.71 -31.23 -7.26
C LEU A 11 -16.96 -29.82 -7.80
N ILE A 12 -18.17 -29.53 -8.32
CA ILE A 12 -18.54 -28.21 -8.83
C ILE A 12 -18.68 -27.19 -7.69
N THR A 13 -19.18 -27.59 -6.53
CA THR A 13 -19.31 -26.70 -5.35
C THR A 13 -17.95 -26.31 -4.78
N LEU A 14 -16.96 -27.18 -4.82
CA LEU A 14 -15.60 -26.91 -4.36
C LEU A 14 -14.86 -25.91 -5.24
N LEU A 15 -15.10 -25.95 -6.57
CA LEU A 15 -14.45 -25.00 -7.53
C LEU A 15 -15.00 -23.58 -7.44
N LEU A 16 -16.24 -23.38 -6.97
CA LEU A 16 -16.85 -22.03 -6.80
C LEU A 16 -16.32 -21.30 -5.55
N SER A 17 -15.81 -22.01 -4.56
CA SER A 17 -15.34 -21.44 -3.29
C SER A 17 -13.96 -20.75 -3.43
N ILE A 18 -13.14 -21.13 -4.42
CA ILE A 18 -11.76 -20.63 -4.59
C ILE A 18 -11.73 -19.20 -5.16
N ASN A 19 -12.73 -18.80 -5.94
CA ASN A 19 -12.74 -17.50 -6.61
C ASN A 19 -13.15 -16.31 -5.71
N GLN A 20 -13.87 -16.53 -4.61
CA GLN A 20 -14.38 -15.44 -3.77
C GLN A 20 -13.27 -14.74 -2.97
N GLY A 21 -12.25 -15.46 -2.51
CA GLY A 21 -11.12 -14.91 -1.78
C GLY A 21 -10.26 -13.98 -2.64
N ALA A 22 -9.95 -14.39 -3.86
CA ALA A 22 -9.11 -13.60 -4.78
C ALA A 22 -9.77 -12.25 -5.17
N ILE A 23 -11.09 -12.27 -5.42
CA ILE A 23 -11.86 -11.04 -5.75
C ILE A 23 -11.89 -10.08 -4.55
N ALA A 24 -11.99 -10.59 -3.32
CA ALA A 24 -12.00 -9.75 -2.13
C ALA A 24 -10.66 -9.06 -1.90
N VAL A 25 -9.55 -9.75 -2.07
CA VAL A 25 -8.18 -9.21 -1.96
C VAL A 25 -7.93 -8.15 -3.04
N GLU A 26 -8.31 -8.41 -4.29
CA GLU A 26 -8.16 -7.44 -5.38
C GLU A 26 -8.92 -6.14 -5.12
N LYS A 27 -10.16 -6.23 -4.61
CA LYS A 27 -10.95 -5.06 -4.22
C LYS A 27 -10.32 -4.27 -3.08
N GLU A 28 -9.77 -4.96 -2.10
CA GLU A 28 -9.07 -4.35 -0.98
C GLU A 28 -7.82 -3.61 -1.45
N TYR A 29 -6.99 -4.23 -2.29
CA TYR A 29 -5.81 -3.60 -2.87
C TYR A 29 -6.16 -2.40 -3.75
N ALA A 30 -7.25 -2.48 -4.52
CA ALA A 30 -7.73 -1.35 -5.31
C ALA A 30 -8.11 -0.14 -4.43
N LEU A 31 -8.78 -0.36 -3.30
CA LEU A 31 -9.11 0.71 -2.35
C LEU A 31 -7.84 1.29 -1.70
N LYS A 32 -6.90 0.45 -1.26
CA LYS A 32 -5.63 0.89 -0.69
C LYS A 32 -4.81 1.69 -1.70
N ALA A 33 -4.73 1.26 -2.96
CA ALA A 33 -4.08 2.02 -4.03
C ALA A 33 -4.72 3.42 -4.20
N GLY A 34 -6.04 3.52 -4.11
CA GLY A 34 -6.76 4.80 -4.13
C GLY A 34 -6.40 5.70 -2.94
N PHE A 35 -6.27 5.16 -1.73
CA PHE A 35 -5.79 5.90 -0.56
C PHE A 35 -4.35 6.38 -0.74
N LEU A 36 -3.44 5.51 -1.18
CA LEU A 36 -2.04 5.84 -1.42
C LEU A 36 -1.90 6.95 -2.47
N PHE A 37 -2.73 6.91 -3.52
CA PHE A 37 -2.80 8.01 -4.50
C PHE A 37 -3.23 9.34 -3.86
N ASN A 38 -4.21 9.31 -2.95
CA ASN A 38 -4.61 10.51 -2.23
C ASN A 38 -3.51 10.99 -1.27
N PHE A 39 -2.81 10.09 -0.59
CA PHE A 39 -1.65 10.48 0.22
C PHE A 39 -0.56 11.13 -0.64
N ALA A 40 -0.30 10.61 -1.83
CA ALA A 40 0.62 11.22 -2.80
C ALA A 40 0.19 12.63 -3.22
N ARG A 41 -1.10 12.83 -3.50
CA ARG A 41 -1.63 14.13 -3.95
C ARG A 41 -1.67 15.21 -2.87
N TYR A 42 -1.79 14.81 -1.62
CA TYR A 42 -1.97 15.72 -0.48
C TYR A 42 -0.78 15.70 0.47
N GLY A 43 0.26 14.93 0.15
CA GLY A 43 1.56 14.99 0.78
C GLY A 43 2.47 15.99 0.07
N GLU A 44 3.38 16.58 0.83
CA GLU A 44 4.43 17.47 0.33
C GLU A 44 5.78 16.92 0.78
N TRP A 45 6.68 16.71 -0.17
CA TRP A 45 8.05 16.23 0.06
C TRP A 45 9.02 17.40 0.01
N ASN A 46 9.75 17.65 1.11
CA ASN A 46 10.63 18.81 1.24
C ASN A 46 11.81 18.80 0.25
N ASN A 47 12.28 17.62 -0.14
CA ASN A 47 13.46 17.45 -1.01
C ASN A 47 13.11 16.80 -2.36
N GLN A 48 11.86 16.89 -2.79
CA GLN A 48 11.51 16.36 -4.10
C GLN A 48 12.31 17.09 -5.18
N ALA A 49 13.24 16.39 -5.80
CA ALA A 49 14.10 16.96 -6.81
C ALA A 49 13.25 17.48 -8.00
N ASN A 50 13.46 18.72 -8.41
CA ASN A 50 12.79 19.30 -9.59
C ASN A 50 13.08 18.55 -10.90
N THR A 51 13.95 17.53 -10.85
CA THR A 51 14.37 16.69 -11.98
C THR A 51 13.66 15.33 -12.01
N ALA A 52 12.76 15.05 -11.07
CA ALA A 52 12.02 13.80 -11.06
C ALA A 52 11.15 13.67 -12.32
N SER A 53 11.23 12.52 -13.00
CA SER A 53 10.42 12.21 -14.19
C SER A 53 9.09 11.54 -13.83
N SER A 54 8.98 10.95 -12.65
CA SER A 54 7.80 10.23 -12.15
C SER A 54 7.65 10.35 -10.64
N PHE A 55 6.45 10.04 -10.16
CA PHE A 55 6.16 9.80 -8.75
C PHE A 55 6.09 8.28 -8.52
N THR A 56 6.98 7.73 -7.70
CA THR A 56 7.15 6.28 -7.59
C THR A 56 6.46 5.72 -6.35
N LEU A 57 5.49 4.81 -6.57
CA LEU A 57 4.85 4.00 -5.56
C LEU A 57 5.45 2.60 -5.60
N CYS A 58 6.09 2.20 -4.50
CA CYS A 58 6.77 0.93 -4.37
C CYS A 58 6.03 -0.02 -3.42
N SER A 59 6.16 -1.31 -3.67
CA SER A 59 5.86 -2.37 -2.72
C SER A 59 6.69 -3.61 -3.05
N PRO A 60 7.08 -4.43 -2.08
CA PRO A 60 7.65 -5.76 -2.35
C PRO A 60 6.59 -6.78 -2.75
N ASP A 61 5.28 -6.47 -2.62
CA ASP A 61 4.17 -7.33 -3.00
C ASP A 61 3.78 -7.14 -4.46
N ASN A 62 4.14 -8.10 -5.31
CA ASN A 62 3.82 -8.11 -6.73
C ASN A 62 2.30 -8.07 -7.00
N SER A 63 1.51 -8.77 -6.17
CA SER A 63 0.05 -8.82 -6.33
C SER A 63 -0.56 -7.43 -6.11
N PHE A 64 -0.12 -6.72 -5.06
CA PHE A 64 -0.53 -5.34 -4.84
C PHE A 64 -0.08 -4.43 -5.99
N ILE A 65 1.18 -4.52 -6.44
CA ILE A 65 1.71 -3.68 -7.52
C ILE A 65 0.94 -3.89 -8.82
N SER A 66 0.54 -5.13 -9.13
CA SER A 66 -0.26 -5.44 -10.32
C SER A 66 -1.62 -4.74 -10.30
N VAL A 67 -2.34 -4.81 -9.16
CA VAL A 67 -3.63 -4.12 -8.97
C VAL A 67 -3.44 -2.60 -8.99
N SER A 68 -2.46 -2.08 -8.26
CA SER A 68 -2.18 -0.65 -8.17
C SER A 68 -1.86 -0.05 -9.54
N ARG A 69 -1.06 -0.74 -10.35
CA ARG A 69 -0.72 -0.32 -11.72
C ARG A 69 -1.97 -0.21 -12.60
N SER A 70 -2.92 -1.13 -12.47
CA SER A 70 -4.19 -1.08 -13.19
C SER A 70 -5.05 0.10 -12.75
N ILE A 71 -5.23 0.28 -11.44
CA ILE A 71 -6.10 1.31 -10.84
C ILE A 71 -5.54 2.72 -11.06
N LEU A 72 -4.22 2.90 -11.01
CA LEU A 72 -3.57 4.21 -11.12
C LEU A 72 -3.08 4.54 -12.52
N LYS A 73 -3.41 3.71 -13.52
CA LYS A 73 -3.04 3.96 -14.92
C LYS A 73 -3.44 5.37 -15.39
N GLY A 74 -2.47 6.12 -15.89
CA GLY A 74 -2.69 7.48 -16.40
C GLY A 74 -2.90 8.56 -15.33
N ARG A 75 -2.85 8.20 -14.04
CA ARG A 75 -2.91 9.18 -12.94
C ARG A 75 -1.60 9.94 -12.81
N LYS A 76 -1.70 11.17 -12.29
CA LYS A 76 -0.55 12.05 -12.05
C LYS A 76 -0.60 12.66 -10.65
N VAL A 77 0.57 12.87 -10.07
CA VAL A 77 0.80 13.62 -8.84
C VAL A 77 1.69 14.81 -9.17
N ASN A 78 1.22 16.04 -8.96
CA ASN A 78 1.96 17.27 -9.28
C ASN A 78 2.51 17.28 -10.73
N ASN A 79 1.69 16.85 -11.71
CA ASN A 79 2.02 16.66 -13.12
C ASN A 79 3.00 15.52 -13.45
N LEU A 80 3.57 14.83 -12.47
CA LEU A 80 4.39 13.64 -12.65
C LEU A 80 3.52 12.40 -12.83
N PRO A 81 3.77 11.53 -13.83
CA PRO A 81 3.10 10.26 -13.93
C PRO A 81 3.40 9.38 -12.71
N ILE A 82 2.41 8.60 -12.26
CA ILE A 82 2.65 7.61 -11.22
C ILE A 82 3.25 6.34 -11.85
N GLU A 83 4.36 5.89 -11.28
CA GLU A 83 4.95 4.59 -11.54
C GLU A 83 4.76 3.66 -10.36
N ASN A 84 4.34 2.42 -10.65
CA ASN A 84 4.14 1.38 -9.66
C ASN A 84 5.25 0.34 -9.83
N VAL A 85 6.13 0.24 -8.84
CA VAL A 85 7.37 -0.53 -8.91
C VAL A 85 7.42 -1.60 -7.83
N GLU A 86 7.60 -2.86 -8.24
CA GLU A 86 7.95 -3.93 -7.31
C GLU A 86 9.43 -3.76 -6.91
N VAL A 87 9.71 -3.77 -5.62
CA VAL A 87 11.06 -3.53 -5.09
C VAL A 87 11.47 -4.62 -4.10
N SER A 88 12.76 -4.95 -4.10
CA SER A 88 13.35 -5.66 -2.98
C SER A 88 13.63 -4.69 -1.84
N LEU A 89 13.45 -5.12 -0.60
CA LEU A 89 13.68 -4.30 0.60
C LEU A 89 15.18 -4.14 0.87
N THR A 90 15.86 -3.35 0.05
CA THR A 90 17.26 -2.93 0.22
C THR A 90 17.34 -1.41 0.19
N GLU A 91 18.21 -0.79 0.96
CA GLU A 91 18.31 0.67 1.06
C GLU A 91 18.45 1.35 -0.30
N THR A 92 19.25 0.78 -1.20
CA THR A 92 19.47 1.31 -2.56
C THR A 92 18.19 1.33 -3.38
N ASN A 93 17.39 0.27 -3.30
CA ASN A 93 16.14 0.17 -4.06
C ASN A 93 15.04 1.08 -3.48
N LEU A 94 15.04 1.28 -2.16
CA LEU A 94 14.01 2.07 -1.48
C LEU A 94 14.21 3.57 -1.65
N ALA A 95 15.43 4.04 -1.88
CA ALA A 95 15.73 5.46 -2.09
C ALA A 95 15.03 6.07 -3.34
N GLN A 96 14.61 5.25 -4.29
CA GLN A 96 13.86 5.70 -5.48
C GLN A 96 12.35 5.87 -5.23
N CYS A 97 11.84 5.40 -4.09
CA CYS A 97 10.42 5.40 -3.78
C CYS A 97 9.99 6.73 -3.16
N ASN A 98 8.84 7.26 -3.57
CA ASN A 98 8.16 8.33 -2.83
C ASN A 98 7.21 7.76 -1.78
N ILE A 99 6.53 6.66 -2.09
CA ILE A 99 5.72 5.88 -1.15
C ILE A 99 6.17 4.43 -1.19
N LEU A 100 6.35 3.83 -0.03
CA LEU A 100 6.58 2.39 0.15
C LEU A 100 5.40 1.80 0.91
N PHE A 101 4.74 0.82 0.30
CA PHE A 101 3.64 0.09 0.92
C PHE A 101 4.04 -1.33 1.29
N ILE A 102 3.91 -1.66 2.57
CA ILE A 102 4.21 -2.97 3.15
C ILE A 102 2.89 -3.68 3.46
N THR A 103 2.63 -4.78 2.76
CA THR A 103 1.48 -5.63 3.00
C THR A 103 1.74 -6.60 4.15
N THR A 104 0.70 -7.26 4.63
CA THR A 104 0.81 -8.31 5.65
C THR A 104 1.79 -9.40 5.21
N ASP A 105 1.75 -9.80 3.94
CA ASP A 105 2.59 -10.87 3.39
C ASP A 105 4.06 -10.47 3.28
N THR A 106 4.37 -9.19 3.30
CA THR A 106 5.76 -8.67 3.20
C THR A 106 6.30 -8.08 4.50
N LEU A 107 5.52 -8.18 5.58
CA LEU A 107 5.90 -7.65 6.90
C LEU A 107 7.18 -8.27 7.44
N GLU A 108 7.35 -9.59 7.32
CA GLU A 108 8.54 -10.28 7.84
C GLU A 108 9.81 -9.73 7.19
N SER A 109 9.82 -9.55 5.88
CA SER A 109 10.95 -8.95 5.16
C SER A 109 11.21 -7.51 5.58
N TRP A 110 10.14 -6.73 5.84
CA TRP A 110 10.26 -5.38 6.40
C TRP A 110 10.89 -5.38 7.80
N GLN A 111 10.49 -6.32 8.66
CA GLN A 111 11.03 -6.43 10.03
C GLN A 111 12.53 -6.76 10.05
N GLN A 112 13.03 -7.48 9.05
CA GLN A 112 14.44 -7.84 8.91
C GLN A 112 15.31 -6.68 8.41
N LEU A 113 14.73 -5.57 7.96
CA LEU A 113 15.48 -4.42 7.51
C LEU A 113 16.14 -3.71 8.69
N ASN A 114 17.47 -3.55 8.65
CA ASN A 114 18.26 -2.97 9.73
C ASN A 114 17.97 -1.47 9.93
N ASN A 115 17.83 -0.73 8.83
CA ASN A 115 17.51 0.69 8.85
C ASN A 115 16.15 0.94 8.21
N LYS A 116 15.20 1.36 9.04
CA LYS A 116 13.83 1.72 8.60
C LYS A 116 13.64 3.22 8.42
N TYR A 117 14.66 4.01 8.68
CA TYR A 117 14.62 5.44 8.42
C TYR A 117 15.00 5.70 6.95
N LEU A 118 14.01 6.09 6.17
CA LEU A 118 14.17 6.44 4.76
C LEU A 118 13.75 7.91 4.58
N ALA A 119 14.74 8.78 4.32
CA ALA A 119 14.45 10.18 4.02
C ALA A 119 13.61 10.29 2.75
N ASP A 120 12.62 11.16 2.79
CA ASP A 120 11.72 11.47 1.67
C ASP A 120 10.89 10.27 1.14
N VAL A 121 10.77 9.20 1.93
CA VAL A 121 9.91 8.04 1.62
C VAL A 121 8.78 7.94 2.62
N MET A 122 7.53 8.03 2.15
CA MET A 122 6.35 7.77 2.98
C MET A 122 6.16 6.27 3.14
N ILE A 123 6.25 5.76 4.37
CA ILE A 123 6.15 4.34 4.67
C ILE A 123 4.75 4.04 5.20
N VAL A 124 4.01 3.21 4.47
CA VAL A 124 2.63 2.82 4.78
C VAL A 124 2.55 1.31 4.95
N GLY A 125 1.81 0.85 5.94
CA GLY A 125 1.57 -0.58 6.17
C GLY A 125 0.14 -0.86 6.59
N GLU A 126 -0.12 -2.11 6.99
CA GLU A 126 -1.48 -2.57 7.31
C GLU A 126 -1.56 -3.49 8.53
N THR A 127 -0.44 -3.79 9.15
CA THR A 127 -0.37 -4.66 10.31
C THR A 127 -0.41 -3.88 11.61
N ASP A 128 -0.83 -4.53 12.68
CA ASP A 128 -0.86 -3.90 14.00
C ASP A 128 0.53 -3.40 14.44
N ASN A 129 0.55 -2.28 15.13
CA ASN A 129 1.77 -1.62 15.62
C ASN A 129 2.77 -1.22 14.50
N PHE A 130 2.30 -1.09 13.25
CA PHE A 130 3.19 -0.76 12.12
C PHE A 130 3.86 0.60 12.26
N ILE A 131 3.15 1.59 12.83
CA ILE A 131 3.71 2.92 13.07
C ILE A 131 4.85 2.85 14.09
N GLU A 132 4.69 2.07 15.17
CA GLU A 132 5.71 1.85 16.18
C GLU A 132 6.95 1.13 15.60
N GLN A 133 6.73 0.29 14.59
CA GLN A 133 7.79 -0.45 13.89
C GLN A 133 8.49 0.36 12.79
N GLY A 134 8.27 1.67 12.72
CA GLY A 134 8.97 2.56 11.79
C GLY A 134 8.12 3.06 10.61
N GLY A 135 6.84 2.68 10.53
CA GLY A 135 5.90 3.22 9.55
C GLY A 135 5.43 4.63 9.90
N HIS A 136 4.82 5.29 8.93
CA HIS A 136 4.21 6.62 9.10
C HIS A 136 2.68 6.56 9.12
N ILE A 137 2.11 5.64 8.34
CA ILE A 137 0.67 5.44 8.18
C ILE A 137 0.37 3.95 8.27
N ARG A 138 -0.76 3.62 8.90
CA ARG A 138 -1.26 2.25 8.97
C ARG A 138 -2.71 2.17 8.51
N PHE A 139 -3.02 1.26 7.60
CA PHE A 139 -4.38 0.85 7.31
C PHE A 139 -4.90 -0.12 8.38
N PHE A 140 -6.18 -0.03 8.68
CA PHE A 140 -6.89 -0.98 9.53
C PHE A 140 -8.35 -1.09 9.12
N LEU A 141 -9.00 -2.19 9.51
CA LEU A 141 -10.43 -2.39 9.29
C LEU A 141 -11.24 -1.91 10.51
N SER A 142 -12.28 -1.13 10.26
CA SER A 142 -13.22 -0.71 11.27
C SER A 142 -14.63 -0.65 10.68
N GLY A 143 -15.56 -1.44 11.24
CA GLY A 143 -16.92 -1.54 10.72
C GLY A 143 -16.99 -2.01 9.26
N GLY A 144 -16.12 -2.93 8.85
CA GLY A 144 -16.03 -3.45 7.48
C GLY A 144 -15.50 -2.44 6.44
N LYS A 145 -14.92 -1.32 6.90
CA LYS A 145 -14.34 -0.28 6.04
C LYS A 145 -12.85 -0.13 6.31
N ILE A 146 -12.07 0.12 5.26
CA ILE A 146 -10.67 0.50 5.39
C ILE A 146 -10.61 1.91 5.98
N ARG A 147 -9.87 2.04 7.06
CA ARG A 147 -9.51 3.28 7.74
C ARG A 147 -8.00 3.38 7.80
N PHE A 148 -7.49 4.52 8.21
CA PHE A 148 -6.06 4.69 8.44
C PHE A 148 -5.79 5.53 9.69
N GLU A 149 -4.64 5.29 10.26
CA GLU A 149 -4.03 6.16 11.26
C GLU A 149 -2.69 6.68 10.73
N VAL A 150 -2.30 7.84 11.20
CA VAL A 150 -1.14 8.57 10.70
C VAL A 150 -0.40 9.25 11.85
N SER A 151 0.93 9.21 11.80
CA SER A 151 1.81 9.98 12.67
C SER A 151 2.43 11.15 11.89
N PRO A 152 1.89 12.38 12.03
CA PRO A 152 2.43 13.55 11.36
C PRO A 152 3.88 13.86 11.78
N ASP A 153 4.21 13.58 13.04
CA ASP A 153 5.57 13.81 13.57
C ASP A 153 6.59 12.90 12.87
N LYS A 154 6.27 11.62 12.67
CA LYS A 154 7.15 10.70 11.96
C LYS A 154 7.28 11.06 10.48
N LEU A 155 6.19 11.47 9.83
CA LEU A 155 6.23 12.01 8.46
C LEU A 155 7.18 13.19 8.37
N LYS A 156 7.06 14.15 9.28
CA LYS A 156 7.89 15.35 9.33
C LYS A 156 9.38 15.03 9.52
N LEU A 157 9.69 14.05 10.37
CA LEU A 157 11.07 13.56 10.54
C LEU A 157 11.63 13.00 9.24
N SER A 158 10.81 12.38 8.40
CA SER A 158 11.22 11.87 7.07
C SER A 158 11.12 12.93 5.96
N GLY A 159 10.94 14.22 6.29
CA GLY A 159 10.89 15.29 5.31
C GLY A 159 9.55 15.41 4.57
N ILE A 160 8.46 14.86 5.13
CA ILE A 160 7.16 14.84 4.47
C ILE A 160 6.12 15.55 5.33
N THR A 161 5.29 16.38 4.71
CA THR A 161 4.15 17.03 5.38
C THR A 161 2.84 16.56 4.75
N MET A 162 1.84 16.26 5.57
CA MET A 162 0.52 15.83 5.11
C MET A 162 -0.51 16.94 5.29
N SER A 163 -1.29 17.20 4.24
CA SER A 163 -2.37 18.19 4.29
C SER A 163 -3.40 17.87 5.38
N SER A 164 -3.87 18.92 6.08
CA SER A 164 -4.94 18.81 7.07
C SER A 164 -6.24 18.21 6.53
N LYS A 165 -6.47 18.27 5.22
CA LYS A 165 -7.62 17.62 4.57
C LYS A 165 -7.58 16.10 4.72
N VAL A 166 -6.40 15.50 4.59
CA VAL A 166 -6.20 14.07 4.77
C VAL A 166 -6.16 13.71 6.26
N LEU A 167 -5.45 14.49 7.09
CA LEU A 167 -5.36 14.24 8.52
C LEU A 167 -6.74 14.15 9.21
N ARG A 168 -7.71 14.95 8.76
CA ARG A 168 -9.09 14.90 9.28
C ARG A 168 -9.88 13.64 8.91
N LEU A 169 -9.44 12.88 7.92
CA LEU A 169 -10.08 11.64 7.48
C LEU A 169 -9.51 10.41 8.20
N GLY A 170 -8.34 10.54 8.80
CA GLY A 170 -7.66 9.50 9.55
C GLY A 170 -7.69 9.72 11.05
N ARG A 171 -7.15 8.76 11.79
CA ARG A 171 -6.81 8.89 13.20
C ARG A 171 -5.37 9.39 13.32
N VAL A 172 -5.17 10.54 13.94
CA VAL A 172 -3.82 11.06 14.23
C VAL A 172 -3.31 10.39 15.51
N VAL A 173 -2.09 9.90 15.49
CA VAL A 173 -1.40 9.21 16.59
C VAL A 173 -0.02 9.80 16.84
#